data_7c082d834dd21e9f9630d8ff2c7414fc
#
_entry.id   7c082d834dd21e9f9630d8ff2c7414fc
#
_cell.length_a   1.000
_cell.length_b   1.000
_cell.length_c   1.000
_cell.angle_alpha   90.00
_cell.angle_beta   90.00
_cell.angle_gamma   90.00
#
_symmetry.space_group_name_H-M   'P 1'
#
loop_
_entity.id
_entity.type
_entity.pdbx_description
1 polymer ?
#
loop_
_entity_poly.entity_id
_entity_poly.type
_entity_poly.pdbx_seq_one_letter_code
_entity_poly.pdbx_strand_id
1 'polypeptide(L)'
;LQQVVRHQGPVLQLARCLRDGSLPCKTPPCLPLIEDERGRVGCLDQNSWLKRAQAALRSAAAKDSPDAARILCYTNRTLERLVPLARRAIHGDMADQLPVLPGEVLISRTAVMAPASRDGAETGEEPDMVLGSNRELVVQDVTPERCELAEFGLTGQSDSVVPVIDTLVAQVRAGELELSLRLLPPVGTEARQLLDGTLQRLRAHAKEAG
;
A
#
# COMPACT_ATOMS: atom_id res chain seq x y z
N LEU A 1 27.01 -18.68 -2.41
CA LEU A 1 26.30 -18.58 -3.69
C LEU A 1 27.07 -17.63 -4.60
N GLN A 2 27.87 -18.17 -5.53
CA GLN A 2 28.68 -17.35 -6.45
C GLN A 2 27.94 -16.98 -7.75
N GLN A 3 26.77 -17.58 -8.03
CA GLN A 3 26.06 -17.35 -9.26
C GLN A 3 24.69 -16.70 -9.01
N VAL A 4 24.45 -15.53 -9.62
CA VAL A 4 23.17 -14.84 -9.58
C VAL A 4 22.34 -15.30 -10.78
N VAL A 5 21.21 -15.96 -10.52
CA VAL A 5 20.37 -16.60 -11.54
C VAL A 5 19.25 -15.69 -12.05
N ARG A 6 18.86 -14.64 -11.27
CA ARG A 6 17.65 -13.85 -11.55
C ARG A 6 17.85 -12.54 -12.32
N HIS A 7 19.08 -12.02 -12.40
CA HIS A 7 19.34 -10.72 -13.03
C HIS A 7 20.51 -10.82 -13.99
N GLN A 8 20.43 -10.06 -15.06
CA GLN A 8 21.46 -9.90 -16.07
C GLN A 8 21.57 -8.42 -16.45
N GLY A 9 22.65 -8.04 -17.16
CA GLY A 9 22.82 -6.68 -17.66
C GLY A 9 23.32 -5.67 -16.63
N PRO A 10 23.06 -4.36 -16.84
CA PRO A 10 23.65 -3.26 -16.07
C PRO A 10 23.32 -3.30 -14.58
N VAL A 11 22.14 -3.78 -14.18
CA VAL A 11 21.73 -3.91 -12.78
C VAL A 11 22.62 -4.93 -12.05
N LEU A 12 22.90 -6.08 -12.68
CA LEU A 12 23.81 -7.07 -12.10
C LEU A 12 25.24 -6.55 -12.02
N GLN A 13 25.70 -5.83 -13.04
CA GLN A 13 27.04 -5.22 -13.03
C GLN A 13 27.16 -4.20 -11.90
N LEU A 14 26.17 -3.32 -11.72
CA LEU A 14 26.15 -2.39 -10.59
C LEU A 14 26.16 -3.10 -9.24
N ALA A 15 25.36 -4.15 -9.08
CA ALA A 15 25.34 -4.94 -7.83
C ALA A 15 26.71 -5.58 -7.51
N ARG A 16 27.44 -6.02 -8.53
CA ARG A 16 28.83 -6.51 -8.37
C ARG A 16 29.77 -5.38 -7.96
N CYS A 17 29.72 -4.23 -8.67
CA CYS A 17 30.54 -3.07 -8.32
C CYS A 17 30.29 -2.59 -6.89
N LEU A 18 29.03 -2.59 -6.43
CA LEU A 18 28.68 -2.24 -5.06
C LEU A 18 29.28 -3.22 -4.04
N ARG A 19 29.21 -4.53 -4.34
CA ARG A 19 29.78 -5.57 -3.48
C ARG A 19 31.28 -5.47 -3.37
N ASP A 20 31.94 -5.19 -4.48
CA ASP A 20 33.40 -5.16 -4.57
C ASP A 20 33.97 -3.78 -4.19
N GLY A 21 33.14 -2.80 -3.84
CA GLY A 21 33.55 -1.42 -3.52
C GLY A 21 34.13 -0.65 -4.72
N SER A 22 33.86 -1.11 -5.94
CA SER A 22 34.46 -0.61 -7.20
C SER A 22 33.48 0.24 -8.03
N LEU A 23 32.69 1.12 -7.38
CA LEU A 23 31.76 1.99 -8.11
C LEU A 23 32.48 2.85 -9.15
N PRO A 24 32.04 2.84 -10.42
CA PRO A 24 32.71 3.58 -11.50
C PRO A 24 32.56 5.10 -11.40
N CYS A 25 31.63 5.57 -10.55
CA CYS A 25 31.43 7.00 -10.30
C CYS A 25 31.24 7.26 -8.81
N LYS A 26 31.97 8.23 -8.29
CA LYS A 26 31.89 8.63 -6.86
C LYS A 26 31.00 9.85 -6.63
N THR A 27 30.68 10.62 -7.68
CA THR A 27 29.95 11.88 -7.56
C THR A 27 28.82 11.96 -8.59
N PRO A 28 27.53 12.00 -8.17
CA PRO A 28 26.39 12.26 -9.09
C PRO A 28 26.44 13.65 -9.71
N PRO A 29 25.89 13.86 -10.91
CA PRO A 29 25.18 12.86 -11.72
C PRO A 29 26.10 12.05 -12.63
N CYS A 30 25.82 10.76 -12.80
CA CYS A 30 26.49 9.88 -13.76
C CYS A 30 25.42 9.18 -14.60
N LEU A 31 25.31 9.56 -15.87
CA LEU A 31 24.34 9.01 -16.80
C LEU A 31 24.93 8.85 -18.20
N PRO A 32 25.08 7.62 -18.70
CA PRO A 32 24.92 6.37 -17.97
C PRO A 32 26.10 6.09 -17.05
N LEU A 33 25.85 5.35 -15.95
CA LEU A 33 26.90 4.80 -15.11
C LEU A 33 27.42 3.48 -15.69
N ILE A 34 26.48 2.62 -16.10
CA ILE A 34 26.71 1.36 -16.79
C ILE A 34 25.61 1.23 -17.84
N GLU A 35 25.95 0.84 -19.06
CA GLU A 35 25.03 0.66 -20.18
C GLU A 35 25.44 -0.55 -21.02
N ASP A 36 24.45 -1.31 -21.49
CA ASP A 36 24.59 -2.37 -22.48
C ASP A 36 23.32 -2.49 -23.32
N GLU A 37 23.25 -3.50 -24.19
CA GLU A 37 22.08 -3.77 -25.07
C GLU A 37 20.76 -4.00 -24.30
N ARG A 38 20.83 -4.37 -23.00
CA ARG A 38 19.67 -4.68 -22.15
C ARG A 38 19.17 -3.46 -21.38
N GLY A 39 19.91 -2.36 -21.41
CA GLY A 39 19.50 -1.12 -20.76
C GLY A 39 20.66 -0.34 -20.14
N ARG A 40 20.29 0.55 -19.23
CA ARG A 40 21.26 1.43 -18.57
C ARG A 40 20.92 1.65 -17.11
N VAL A 41 21.95 1.83 -16.31
CA VAL A 41 21.85 2.28 -14.92
C VAL A 41 22.53 3.65 -14.81
N GLY A 42 21.96 4.55 -14.04
CA GLY A 42 22.51 5.85 -13.77
C GLY A 42 22.41 6.22 -12.30
N CYS A 43 23.26 7.14 -11.89
CA CYS A 43 23.23 7.76 -10.58
C CYS A 43 22.87 9.25 -10.74
N LEU A 44 21.87 9.71 -10.01
CA LEU A 44 21.37 11.09 -10.08
C LEU A 44 21.41 11.72 -8.69
N ASP A 45 21.54 13.05 -8.66
CA ASP A 45 21.16 13.81 -7.48
C ASP A 45 19.67 13.64 -7.16
N GLN A 46 19.29 13.92 -5.92
CA GLN A 46 17.94 13.68 -5.43
C GLN A 46 16.87 14.40 -6.25
N ASN A 47 17.10 15.65 -6.65
CA ASN A 47 16.12 16.45 -7.38
C ASN A 47 15.92 15.93 -8.81
N SER A 48 17.01 15.65 -9.50
CA SER A 48 16.98 15.07 -10.85
C SER A 48 16.36 13.69 -10.86
N TRP A 49 16.67 12.87 -9.86
CA TRP A 49 16.05 11.56 -9.67
C TRP A 49 14.53 11.68 -9.49
N LEU A 50 14.08 12.57 -8.57
CA LEU A 50 12.66 12.75 -8.29
C LEU A 50 11.89 13.20 -9.53
N LYS A 51 12.42 14.16 -10.28
CA LYS A 51 11.80 14.62 -11.55
C LYS A 51 11.64 13.47 -12.56
N ARG A 52 12.68 12.64 -12.72
CA ARG A 52 12.62 11.46 -13.60
C ARG A 52 11.65 10.40 -13.11
N ALA A 53 11.66 10.11 -11.81
CA ALA A 53 10.72 9.16 -11.21
C ALA A 53 9.27 9.59 -11.43
N GLN A 54 8.94 10.85 -11.17
CA GLN A 54 7.61 11.40 -11.42
C GLN A 54 7.20 11.34 -12.90
N ALA A 55 8.12 11.65 -13.81
CA ALA A 55 7.86 11.55 -15.25
C ALA A 55 7.62 10.10 -15.69
N ALA A 56 8.40 9.14 -15.15
CA ALA A 56 8.23 7.72 -15.44
C ALA A 56 6.88 7.20 -14.91
N LEU A 57 6.48 7.57 -13.69
CA LEU A 57 5.19 7.20 -13.11
C LEU A 57 4.02 7.76 -13.92
N ARG A 58 4.06 9.04 -14.32
CA ARG A 58 3.05 9.62 -15.22
C ARG A 58 2.94 8.88 -16.54
N SER A 59 4.09 8.54 -17.14
CA SER A 59 4.12 7.78 -18.40
C SER A 59 3.56 6.37 -18.24
N ALA A 60 3.82 5.71 -17.11
CA ALA A 60 3.29 4.40 -16.80
C ALA A 60 1.76 4.45 -16.63
N ALA A 61 1.26 5.43 -15.87
CA ALA A 61 -0.18 5.65 -15.67
C ALA A 61 -0.90 5.97 -16.99
N ALA A 62 -0.34 6.86 -17.82
CA ALA A 62 -0.92 7.21 -19.12
C ALA A 62 -1.00 6.03 -20.11
N LYS A 63 -0.20 4.99 -19.90
CA LYS A 63 -0.20 3.74 -20.70
C LYS A 63 -0.99 2.61 -20.05
N ASP A 64 -1.65 2.87 -18.94
CA ASP A 64 -2.30 1.84 -18.11
C ASP A 64 -1.38 0.64 -17.82
N SER A 65 -0.11 0.94 -17.53
CA SER A 65 0.92 -0.07 -17.28
C SER A 65 1.66 0.23 -15.96
N PRO A 66 1.07 -0.11 -14.80
CA PRO A 66 1.65 0.20 -13.50
C PRO A 66 3.03 -0.44 -13.29
N ASP A 67 3.31 -1.54 -13.97
CA ASP A 67 4.59 -2.24 -13.90
C ASP A 67 5.71 -1.59 -14.74
N ALA A 68 5.37 -0.64 -15.60
CA ALA A 68 6.37 0.04 -16.44
C ALA A 68 7.30 0.96 -15.63
N ALA A 69 6.92 1.36 -14.42
CA ALA A 69 7.75 2.15 -13.52
C ALA A 69 7.49 1.79 -12.06
N ARG A 70 8.54 1.43 -11.34
CA ARG A 70 8.48 1.15 -9.89
C ARG A 70 9.57 1.92 -9.14
N ILE A 71 9.22 2.42 -7.96
CA ILE A 71 10.17 3.01 -7.01
C ILE A 71 10.43 2.00 -5.91
N LEU A 72 11.69 1.67 -5.69
CA LEU A 72 12.10 0.78 -4.60
C LEU A 72 12.68 1.60 -3.46
N CYS A 73 12.25 1.32 -2.24
CA CYS A 73 12.70 1.97 -1.02
C CYS A 73 13.22 0.92 -0.03
N TYR A 74 14.25 1.28 0.72
CA TYR A 74 14.78 0.40 1.76
C TYR A 74 14.02 0.52 3.09
N THR A 75 13.45 1.70 3.40
CA THR A 75 12.78 1.95 4.69
C THR A 75 11.34 2.41 4.49
N ASN A 76 10.46 2.05 5.44
CA ASN A 76 9.07 2.54 5.46
C ASN A 76 9.00 4.07 5.55
N ARG A 77 9.91 4.71 6.30
CA ARG A 77 9.98 6.17 6.38
C ARG A 77 10.23 6.82 5.02
N THR A 78 11.07 6.21 4.18
CA THR A 78 11.30 6.69 2.82
C THR A 78 10.05 6.46 1.95
N LEU A 79 9.42 5.31 2.09
CA LEU A 79 8.16 5.00 1.40
C LEU A 79 7.07 6.02 1.73
N GLU A 80 6.84 6.31 3.01
CA GLU A 80 5.84 7.29 3.48
C GLU A 80 6.08 8.70 2.91
N ARG A 81 7.33 9.07 2.67
CA ARG A 81 7.68 10.35 2.03
C ARG A 81 7.45 10.34 0.52
N LEU A 82 7.67 9.22 -0.14
CA LEU A 82 7.59 9.11 -1.60
C LEU A 82 6.17 8.83 -2.11
N VAL A 83 5.35 8.14 -1.35
CA VAL A 83 3.97 7.81 -1.74
C VAL A 83 3.14 9.07 -2.09
N PRO A 84 3.08 10.12 -1.26
CA PRO A 84 2.33 11.33 -1.62
C PRO A 84 2.86 12.00 -2.90
N LEU A 85 4.19 12.00 -3.11
CA LEU A 85 4.80 12.57 -4.31
C LEU A 85 4.48 11.75 -5.58
N ALA A 86 4.46 10.43 -5.45
CA ALA A 86 4.07 9.53 -6.53
C ALA A 86 2.58 9.67 -6.87
N ARG A 87 1.70 9.68 -5.86
CA ARG A 87 0.26 9.87 -6.02
C ARG A 87 -0.05 11.20 -6.72
N ARG A 88 0.56 12.29 -6.25
CA ARG A 88 0.39 13.61 -6.87
C ARG A 88 0.95 13.65 -8.31
N ALA A 89 2.01 12.91 -8.61
CA ALA A 89 2.53 12.82 -9.97
C ALA A 89 1.56 12.11 -10.93
N ILE A 90 0.80 11.13 -10.45
CA ILE A 90 -0.15 10.33 -11.24
C ILE A 90 -1.52 11.02 -11.32
N HIS A 91 -2.07 11.44 -10.18
CA HIS A 91 -3.45 11.87 -10.03
C HIS A 91 -3.62 13.40 -9.88
N GLY A 92 -2.50 14.16 -9.86
CA GLY A 92 -2.55 15.60 -9.64
C GLY A 92 -3.15 15.96 -8.28
N ASP A 93 -3.97 17.01 -8.24
CA ASP A 93 -4.58 17.54 -7.01
C ASP A 93 -5.61 16.59 -6.38
N MET A 94 -6.14 15.64 -7.15
CA MET A 94 -7.05 14.61 -6.62
C MET A 94 -6.38 13.72 -5.56
N ALA A 95 -5.05 13.57 -5.61
CA ALA A 95 -4.29 12.80 -4.64
C ALA A 95 -4.38 13.33 -3.21
N ASP A 96 -4.68 14.62 -3.05
CA ASP A 96 -4.81 15.26 -1.73
C ASP A 96 -6.26 15.25 -1.20
N GLN A 97 -7.24 14.96 -2.05
CA GLN A 97 -8.65 14.98 -1.70
C GLN A 97 -9.14 13.65 -1.12
N LEU A 98 -8.61 12.54 -1.63
CA LEU A 98 -9.00 11.20 -1.20
C LEU A 98 -7.77 10.39 -0.78
N PRO A 99 -7.88 9.57 0.28
CA PRO A 99 -6.78 8.72 0.74
C PRO A 99 -6.45 7.60 -0.25
N VAL A 100 -7.39 7.21 -1.09
CA VAL A 100 -7.25 6.19 -2.14
C VAL A 100 -8.04 6.62 -3.36
N LEU A 101 -7.52 6.34 -4.55
CA LEU A 101 -8.12 6.71 -5.84
C LEU A 101 -8.23 5.50 -6.77
N PRO A 102 -9.21 5.48 -7.68
CA PRO A 102 -9.27 4.48 -8.75
C PRO A 102 -7.96 4.43 -9.56
N GLY A 103 -7.54 3.23 -9.93
CA GLY A 103 -6.28 2.96 -10.61
C GLY A 103 -5.06 2.84 -9.70
N GLU A 104 -5.17 3.13 -8.41
CA GLU A 104 -4.08 2.89 -7.46
C GLU A 104 -3.92 1.39 -7.17
N VAL A 105 -2.68 0.99 -6.90
CA VAL A 105 -2.34 -0.37 -6.46
C VAL A 105 -2.09 -0.36 -4.96
N LEU A 106 -2.91 -1.11 -4.24
CA LEU A 106 -2.77 -1.34 -2.82
C LEU A 106 -2.05 -2.67 -2.59
N ILE A 107 -1.40 -2.81 -1.44
CA ILE A 107 -0.80 -4.08 -1.02
C ILE A 107 -1.40 -4.47 0.32
N SER A 108 -1.99 -5.68 0.39
CA SER A 108 -2.51 -6.21 1.64
C SER A 108 -1.35 -6.48 2.61
N ARG A 109 -1.34 -5.82 3.77
CA ARG A 109 -0.33 -6.08 4.81
C ARG A 109 -0.62 -7.33 5.63
N THR A 110 -1.90 -7.62 5.81
CA THR A 110 -2.40 -8.79 6.55
C THR A 110 -3.38 -9.57 5.68
N ALA A 111 -3.60 -10.82 6.01
CA ALA A 111 -4.66 -11.59 5.38
C ALA A 111 -6.03 -10.95 5.69
N VAL A 112 -6.91 -10.94 4.70
CA VAL A 112 -8.32 -10.56 4.86
C VAL A 112 -9.11 -11.84 5.01
N MET A 113 -9.81 -11.94 6.14
CA MET A 113 -10.67 -13.08 6.44
C MET A 113 -12.11 -12.75 6.05
N ALA A 114 -12.88 -13.74 5.64
CA ALA A 114 -14.32 -13.59 5.46
C ALA A 114 -14.95 -13.15 6.80
N PRO A 115 -16.01 -12.32 6.78
CA PRO A 115 -16.74 -12.04 8.00
C PRO A 115 -17.29 -13.36 8.54
N ALA A 116 -17.09 -13.59 9.84
CA ALA A 116 -17.64 -14.77 10.50
C ALA A 116 -19.17 -14.77 10.30
N SER A 117 -19.70 -15.84 9.70
CA SER A 117 -21.15 -16.04 9.63
C SER A 117 -21.67 -16.25 11.06
N ARG A 118 -22.85 -15.70 11.38
CA ARG A 118 -23.47 -15.91 12.70
C ARG A 118 -23.61 -17.40 13.03
N ASP A 119 -23.89 -18.21 12.02
CA ASP A 119 -24.03 -19.66 12.13
C ASP A 119 -22.69 -20.37 12.31
N GLY A 120 -21.60 -19.88 11.73
CA GLY A 120 -20.24 -20.42 11.86
C GLY A 120 -19.61 -20.20 13.23
N ALA A 121 -20.06 -19.18 13.98
CA ALA A 121 -19.60 -18.95 15.36
C ALA A 121 -20.07 -20.06 16.33
N GLU A 122 -21.19 -20.73 16.02
CA GLU A 122 -21.70 -21.86 16.82
C GLU A 122 -21.02 -23.19 16.44
N THR A 123 -20.50 -23.32 15.22
CA THR A 123 -19.84 -24.55 14.72
C THR A 123 -18.34 -24.57 14.95
N GLY A 124 -17.74 -23.45 15.36
CA GLY A 124 -16.29 -23.37 15.59
C GLY A 124 -15.46 -23.42 14.30
N GLU A 125 -16.07 -23.19 13.16
CA GLU A 125 -15.38 -23.10 11.88
C GLU A 125 -14.49 -21.85 11.83
N GLU A 126 -13.23 -22.04 11.47
CA GLU A 126 -12.33 -20.91 11.24
C GLU A 126 -12.79 -20.11 10.01
N PRO A 127 -12.78 -18.77 10.08
CA PRO A 127 -13.19 -17.94 8.96
C PRO A 127 -12.26 -18.17 7.76
N ASP A 128 -12.84 -18.31 6.57
CA ASP A 128 -12.10 -18.51 5.34
C ASP A 128 -11.21 -17.31 5.01
N MET A 129 -10.00 -17.58 4.57
CA MET A 129 -9.09 -16.54 4.08
C MET A 129 -9.50 -16.10 2.67
N VAL A 130 -10.04 -14.89 2.55
CA VAL A 130 -10.44 -14.29 1.27
C VAL A 130 -9.24 -13.77 0.50
N LEU A 131 -8.27 -13.18 1.19
CA LEU A 131 -7.09 -12.58 0.56
C LEU A 131 -5.85 -12.82 1.43
N GLY A 132 -4.79 -13.36 0.86
CA GLY A 132 -3.51 -13.52 1.52
C GLY A 132 -2.78 -12.18 1.74
N SER A 133 -1.79 -12.18 2.63
CA SER A 133 -0.88 -11.04 2.80
C SER A 133 0.01 -10.84 1.57
N ASN A 134 0.49 -9.61 1.37
CA ASN A 134 1.37 -9.19 0.26
C ASN A 134 0.75 -9.40 -1.14
N ARG A 135 -0.58 -9.37 -1.24
CA ARG A 135 -1.27 -9.40 -2.54
C ARG A 135 -1.47 -7.97 -3.04
N GLU A 136 -1.21 -7.77 -4.34
CA GLU A 136 -1.51 -6.52 -5.04
C GLU A 136 -3.00 -6.47 -5.39
N LEU A 137 -3.62 -5.31 -5.17
CA LEU A 137 -5.02 -5.03 -5.38
C LEU A 137 -5.12 -3.76 -6.21
N VAL A 138 -5.76 -3.82 -7.35
CA VAL A 138 -6.03 -2.64 -8.17
C VAL A 138 -7.37 -2.05 -7.77
N VAL A 139 -7.39 -0.80 -7.34
CA VAL A 139 -8.60 -0.07 -6.99
C VAL A 139 -9.40 0.24 -8.26
N GLN A 140 -10.65 -0.21 -8.30
CA GLN A 140 -11.56 0.03 -9.43
C GLN A 140 -12.44 1.26 -9.18
N ASP A 141 -12.98 1.36 -7.97
CA ASP A 141 -13.84 2.45 -7.54
C ASP A 141 -13.70 2.72 -6.05
N VAL A 142 -14.08 3.93 -5.62
CA VAL A 142 -14.05 4.34 -4.22
C VAL A 142 -15.30 5.15 -3.91
N THR A 143 -16.10 4.68 -2.97
CA THR A 143 -17.33 5.34 -2.55
C THR A 143 -17.31 5.69 -1.05
N PRO A 144 -17.79 6.88 -0.65
CA PRO A 144 -18.02 7.20 0.75
C PRO A 144 -19.11 6.30 1.35
N GLU A 145 -18.90 5.83 2.57
CA GLU A 145 -19.87 5.05 3.33
C GLU A 145 -19.92 5.53 4.79
N ARG A 146 -21.11 5.53 5.36
CA ARG A 146 -21.28 5.67 6.81
C ARG A 146 -21.44 4.29 7.43
N CYS A 147 -20.63 3.99 8.41
CA CYS A 147 -20.54 2.69 9.02
C CYS A 147 -20.83 2.77 10.51
N GLU A 148 -21.77 1.97 11.00
CA GLU A 148 -21.99 1.77 12.42
C GLU A 148 -20.96 0.78 12.96
N LEU A 149 -20.23 1.15 14.01
CA LEU A 149 -19.21 0.26 14.59
C LEU A 149 -19.81 -1.03 15.16
N ALA A 150 -21.13 -1.07 15.43
CA ALA A 150 -21.86 -2.27 15.79
C ALA A 150 -21.80 -3.37 14.72
N GLU A 151 -21.73 -3.02 13.44
CA GLU A 151 -21.62 -3.99 12.35
C GLU A 151 -20.37 -4.86 12.44
N PHE A 152 -19.34 -4.40 13.14
CA PHE A 152 -18.12 -5.15 13.43
C PHE A 152 -18.11 -5.87 14.78
N GLY A 153 -19.28 -6.02 15.41
CA GLY A 153 -19.37 -6.57 16.75
C GLY A 153 -18.78 -5.65 17.84
N LEU A 154 -18.49 -4.39 17.49
CA LEU A 154 -17.95 -3.39 18.41
C LEU A 154 -19.07 -2.71 19.19
N THR A 155 -19.96 -3.49 19.76
CA THR A 155 -21.06 -3.02 20.64
C THR A 155 -20.52 -2.82 22.04
N GLY A 156 -20.58 -1.57 22.54
CA GLY A 156 -20.36 -1.33 23.97
C GLY A 156 -21.47 -1.99 24.80
N GLN A 157 -21.12 -2.58 25.94
CA GLN A 157 -22.11 -2.95 26.92
C GLN A 157 -22.74 -1.69 27.49
N SER A 158 -24.02 -1.54 27.33
CA SER A 158 -24.86 -0.42 27.86
C SER A 158 -25.31 0.60 26.81
N ASP A 159 -26.54 1.01 26.92
CA ASP A 159 -27.38 2.03 26.28
C ASP A 159 -26.72 3.27 25.58
N SER A 160 -25.44 3.26 25.34
CA SER A 160 -24.74 4.31 24.62
C SER A 160 -24.93 4.17 23.11
N VAL A 161 -25.28 5.27 22.47
CA VAL A 161 -25.37 5.39 21.00
C VAL A 161 -24.11 4.78 20.38
N VAL A 162 -24.32 3.78 19.52
CA VAL A 162 -23.21 3.13 18.80
C VAL A 162 -22.57 4.19 17.87
N PRO A 163 -21.26 4.39 17.96
CA PRO A 163 -20.62 5.38 17.13
C PRO A 163 -20.75 5.03 15.64
N VAL A 164 -21.12 6.05 14.87
CA VAL A 164 -21.12 6.01 13.39
C VAL A 164 -19.87 6.72 12.91
N ILE A 165 -19.15 6.14 11.99
CA ILE A 165 -17.96 6.73 11.40
C ILE A 165 -18.12 6.87 9.88
N ASP A 166 -17.57 7.96 9.34
CA ASP A 166 -17.42 8.09 7.90
C ASP A 166 -16.19 7.29 7.46
N THR A 167 -16.36 6.44 6.48
CA THR A 167 -15.32 5.59 5.90
C THR A 167 -15.42 5.59 4.38
N LEU A 168 -14.56 4.84 3.73
CA LEU A 168 -14.58 4.62 2.29
C LEU A 168 -14.67 3.13 2.02
N VAL A 169 -15.43 2.77 1.01
CA VAL A 169 -15.44 1.43 0.44
C VAL A 169 -14.72 1.47 -0.90
N ALA A 170 -13.68 0.65 -1.02
CA ALA A 170 -12.95 0.46 -2.26
C ALA A 170 -13.38 -0.86 -2.91
N GLN A 171 -13.84 -0.78 -4.16
CA GLN A 171 -13.94 -1.93 -5.03
C GLN A 171 -12.56 -2.23 -5.58
N VAL A 172 -12.04 -3.41 -5.31
CA VAL A 172 -10.68 -3.78 -5.68
C VAL A 172 -10.64 -5.10 -6.43
N ARG A 173 -9.66 -5.24 -7.32
CA ARG A 173 -9.42 -6.47 -8.07
C ARG A 173 -8.05 -7.05 -7.78
N ALA A 174 -7.99 -8.34 -7.46
CA ALA A 174 -6.77 -9.11 -7.26
C ALA A 174 -6.74 -10.29 -8.25
N GLY A 175 -6.19 -10.08 -9.43
CA GLY A 175 -6.32 -11.02 -10.55
C GLY A 175 -7.76 -11.10 -11.03
N GLU A 176 -8.39 -12.27 -10.91
CA GLU A 176 -9.80 -12.47 -11.25
C GLU A 176 -10.76 -12.26 -10.06
N LEU A 177 -10.23 -12.08 -8.86
CA LEU A 177 -11.01 -11.87 -7.65
C LEU A 177 -11.39 -10.40 -7.52
N GLU A 178 -12.69 -10.11 -7.39
CA GLU A 178 -13.22 -8.78 -7.07
C GLU A 178 -13.70 -8.76 -5.63
N LEU A 179 -13.30 -7.74 -4.90
CA LEU A 179 -13.61 -7.57 -3.48
C LEU A 179 -14.06 -6.15 -3.19
N SER A 180 -14.96 -6.03 -2.23
CA SER A 180 -15.36 -4.77 -1.62
C SER A 180 -14.66 -4.66 -0.25
N LEU A 181 -13.78 -3.68 -0.10
CA LEU A 181 -12.99 -3.48 1.12
C LEU A 181 -13.36 -2.16 1.78
N ARG A 182 -13.78 -2.20 3.04
CA ARG A 182 -13.87 -1.01 3.87
C ARG A 182 -12.49 -0.56 4.28
N LEU A 183 -12.17 0.69 4.03
CA LEU A 183 -10.88 1.28 4.34
C LEU A 183 -10.92 1.90 5.73
N LEU A 184 -9.87 1.72 6.50
CA LEU A 184 -9.71 2.43 7.77
C LEU A 184 -9.64 3.93 7.51
N PRO A 185 -10.34 4.75 8.31
CA PRO A 185 -10.20 6.20 8.21
C PRO A 185 -8.74 6.64 8.34
N PRO A 186 -8.31 7.68 7.62
CA PRO A 186 -6.95 8.16 7.68
C PRO A 186 -6.55 8.57 9.12
N VAL A 187 -5.29 8.35 9.45
CA VAL A 187 -4.73 8.74 10.75
C VAL A 187 -4.86 10.25 10.92
N GLY A 188 -5.31 10.70 12.10
CA GLY A 188 -5.52 12.10 12.43
C GLY A 188 -6.93 12.62 12.15
N THR A 189 -7.79 11.86 11.49
CA THR A 189 -9.21 12.20 11.32
C THR A 189 -10.02 11.90 12.58
N GLU A 190 -11.13 12.62 12.78
CA GLU A 190 -12.07 12.38 13.88
C GLU A 190 -12.63 10.94 13.84
N ALA A 191 -13.00 10.46 12.67
CA ALA A 191 -13.46 9.09 12.46
C ALA A 191 -12.43 8.06 12.93
N ARG A 192 -11.14 8.30 12.67
CA ARG A 192 -10.07 7.43 13.13
C ARG A 192 -9.88 7.47 14.65
N GLN A 193 -9.94 8.64 15.26
CA GLN A 193 -9.86 8.80 16.71
C GLN A 193 -11.01 8.09 17.43
N LEU A 194 -12.23 8.19 16.87
CA LEU A 194 -13.41 7.52 17.40
C LEU A 194 -13.28 6.00 17.32
N LEU A 195 -12.80 5.46 16.18
CA LEU A 195 -12.53 4.04 15.99
C LEU A 195 -11.47 3.52 16.98
N ASP A 196 -10.32 4.19 17.06
CA ASP A 196 -9.21 3.80 17.92
C ASP A 196 -9.62 3.85 19.41
N GLY A 197 -10.37 4.87 19.82
CA GLY A 197 -10.92 4.98 21.18
C GLY A 197 -11.91 3.86 21.51
N THR A 198 -12.75 3.46 20.57
CA THR A 198 -13.68 2.34 20.74
C THR A 198 -12.94 1.02 20.88
N LEU A 199 -11.96 0.76 20.01
CA LEU A 199 -11.11 -0.45 20.09
C LEU A 199 -10.32 -0.50 21.39
N GLN A 200 -9.83 0.63 21.90
CA GLN A 200 -9.10 0.69 23.16
C GLN A 200 -10.01 0.33 24.35
N ARG A 201 -11.24 0.85 24.39
CA ARG A 201 -12.23 0.49 25.41
C ARG A 201 -12.56 -0.99 25.43
N LEU A 202 -12.80 -1.57 24.25
CA LEU A 202 -13.10 -3.00 24.14
C LEU A 202 -11.94 -3.89 24.61
N ARG A 203 -10.70 -3.50 24.29
CA ARG A 203 -9.51 -4.21 24.77
C ARG A 203 -9.35 -4.12 26.29
N ALA A 204 -9.71 -2.99 26.91
CA ALA A 204 -9.70 -2.85 28.36
C ALA A 204 -10.72 -3.79 29.00
N HIS A 205 -11.97 -3.78 28.52
CA HIS A 205 -13.02 -4.68 29.01
C HIS A 205 -12.68 -6.16 28.85
N ALA A 206 -12.10 -6.54 27.71
CA ALA A 206 -11.69 -7.93 27.49
C ALA A 206 -10.59 -8.40 28.48
N LYS A 207 -9.73 -7.48 28.93
CA LYS A 207 -8.71 -7.80 29.95
C LYS A 207 -9.26 -7.89 31.36
N GLU A 208 -10.36 -7.19 31.66
CA GLU A 208 -11.01 -7.23 32.97
C GLU A 208 -11.92 -8.45 33.11
N ALA A 209 -12.37 -9.01 31.99
CA ALA A 209 -13.29 -10.18 31.97
C ALA A 209 -12.57 -11.55 31.91
N GLY A 210 -11.26 -11.59 31.65
CA GLY A 210 -10.45 -12.82 31.58
C GLY A 210 -9.41 -12.91 32.67
#